data_997e996a509896469bfe3178fd5ce816
#
_entry.id   997e996a509896469bfe3178fd5ce816
#
_cell.length_a   1.000
_cell.length_b   1.000
_cell.length_c   1.000
_cell.angle_alpha   90.00
_cell.angle_beta   90.00
_cell.angle_gamma   90.00
#
_symmetry.space_group_name_H-M   'P 1'
#
loop_
_entity.id
_entity.type
_entity.pdbx_description
1 polymer ?
#
loop_
_entity_poly.entity_id
_entity_poly.type
_entity_poly.pdbx_seq_one_letter_code
_entity_poly.pdbx_strand_id
1 'polypeptide(L)'
;MALAKRIFLFLVVNFLVVVTISIITNALGLNYYLNDYGLDTGKLAMFCAVWGMGGSFISLLMSRAIAKMSMGLKVIPPTTTDTGLRDLLEMVHDLSRRAGLTTMPEVAIYDSPELNAFATGPSRSQALVAVSSGLLQRMDRNELAGVLGHEISHVANGDMVTMTLLQGIVNA
;
A
#
# COMPACT_ATOMS: atom_id res chain seq x y z
N MET A 1 17.14 3.82 -11.37
CA MET A 1 17.47 4.90 -10.41
C MET A 1 16.38 5.16 -9.37
N ALA A 2 15.09 5.14 -9.69
CA ALA A 2 14.01 5.41 -8.72
C ALA A 2 13.96 4.40 -7.55
N LEU A 3 14.08 3.10 -7.81
CA LEU A 3 14.01 2.06 -6.78
C LEU A 3 15.20 2.16 -5.78
N ALA A 4 16.41 2.34 -6.29
CA ALA A 4 17.59 2.48 -5.43
C ALA A 4 17.50 3.72 -4.51
N LYS A 5 16.99 4.85 -5.02
CA LYS A 5 16.74 6.06 -4.23
C LYS A 5 15.68 5.82 -3.14
N ARG A 6 14.62 5.07 -3.44
CA ARG A 6 13.56 4.72 -2.47
C ARG A 6 14.10 3.81 -1.37
N ILE A 7 14.86 2.77 -1.73
CA ILE A 7 15.52 1.88 -0.76
C ILE A 7 16.50 2.66 0.12
N PHE A 8 17.29 3.55 -0.48
CA PHE A 8 18.22 4.40 0.28
C PHE A 8 17.48 5.29 1.28
N LEU A 9 16.43 5.99 0.85
CA LEU A 9 15.62 6.83 1.74
C LEU A 9 14.98 6.00 2.86
N PHE A 10 14.47 4.82 2.55
CA PHE A 10 13.95 3.89 3.55
C PHE A 10 14.99 3.53 4.60
N LEU A 11 16.19 3.14 4.20
CA LEU A 11 17.27 2.81 5.12
C LEU A 11 17.69 4.00 5.98
N VAL A 12 17.78 5.20 5.39
CA VAL A 12 18.14 6.43 6.10
C VAL A 12 17.08 6.77 7.14
N VAL A 13 15.80 6.72 6.80
CA VAL A 13 14.71 7.02 7.75
C VAL A 13 14.69 6.00 8.89
N ASN A 14 14.82 4.70 8.60
CA ASN A 14 14.90 3.68 9.65
C ASN A 14 16.09 3.91 10.58
N PHE A 15 17.26 4.23 10.03
CA PHE A 15 18.43 4.56 10.82
C PHE A 15 18.19 5.76 11.74
N LEU A 16 17.58 6.84 11.21
CA LEU A 16 17.24 8.03 11.99
C LEU A 16 16.25 7.71 13.11
N VAL A 17 15.24 6.87 12.86
CA VAL A 17 14.28 6.44 13.89
C VAL A 17 15.00 5.70 15.02
N VAL A 18 15.85 4.74 14.71
CA VAL A 18 16.63 3.98 15.69
C VAL A 18 17.53 4.91 16.51
N VAL A 19 18.22 5.85 15.86
CA VAL A 19 19.06 6.86 16.53
C VAL A 19 18.22 7.75 17.46
N THR A 20 17.07 8.22 16.97
CA THR A 20 16.18 9.08 17.78
C THR A 20 15.65 8.34 19.02
N ILE A 21 15.20 7.10 18.85
CA ILE A 21 14.75 6.25 19.98
C ILE A 21 15.91 6.05 20.98
N SER A 22 17.11 5.75 20.49
CA SER A 22 18.29 5.55 21.34
C SER A 22 18.65 6.82 22.12
N ILE A 23 18.55 8.01 21.52
CA ILE A 23 18.80 9.29 22.19
C ILE A 23 17.74 9.52 23.28
N ILE A 24 16.45 9.30 22.96
CA ILE A 24 15.35 9.52 23.89
C ILE A 24 15.46 8.55 25.08
N THR A 25 15.70 7.26 24.84
CA THR A 25 15.83 6.25 25.90
C THR A 25 17.03 6.53 26.81
N ASN A 26 18.15 7.01 26.23
CA ASN A 26 19.30 7.45 27.01
C ASN A 26 19.01 8.71 27.84
N ALA A 27 18.39 9.72 27.22
CA ALA A 27 18.07 10.99 27.90
C ALA A 27 17.07 10.81 29.06
N LEU A 28 16.15 9.85 28.93
CA LEU A 28 15.17 9.49 29.98
C LEU A 28 15.73 8.50 31.02
N GLY A 29 16.97 8.04 30.88
CA GLY A 29 17.58 7.04 31.77
C GLY A 29 16.94 5.66 31.70
N LEU A 30 16.11 5.38 30.69
CA LEU A 30 15.39 4.11 30.54
C LEU A 30 16.34 2.92 30.34
N ASN A 31 17.53 3.16 29.81
CA ASN A 31 18.55 2.11 29.63
C ASN A 31 18.97 1.48 30.96
N TYR A 32 18.98 2.25 32.06
CA TYR A 32 19.30 1.73 33.38
C TYR A 32 18.24 0.73 33.85
N TYR A 33 16.96 1.08 33.72
CA TYR A 33 15.86 0.17 34.08
C TYR A 33 15.80 -1.08 33.21
N LEU A 34 16.01 -0.92 31.90
CA LEU A 34 15.94 -2.06 30.96
C LEU A 34 17.09 -3.04 31.19
N ASN A 35 18.29 -2.57 31.50
CA ASN A 35 19.45 -3.41 31.84
C ASN A 35 19.29 -4.14 33.16
N ASP A 36 18.70 -3.54 34.18
CA ASP A 36 18.43 -4.16 35.48
C ASP A 36 17.44 -5.34 35.35
N TYR A 37 16.51 -5.27 34.36
CA TYR A 37 15.60 -6.38 34.03
C TYR A 37 16.18 -7.36 33.00
N GLY A 38 17.47 -7.24 32.66
CA GLY A 38 18.15 -8.11 31.71
C GLY A 38 17.75 -7.88 30.23
N LEU A 39 17.09 -6.77 29.93
CA LEU A 39 16.70 -6.37 28.58
C LEU A 39 17.82 -5.53 27.95
N ASP A 40 18.56 -6.14 27.02
CA ASP A 40 19.54 -5.44 26.18
C ASP A 40 18.79 -4.57 25.17
N THR A 41 18.89 -3.25 25.30
CA THR A 41 18.22 -2.28 24.42
C THR A 41 18.61 -2.42 22.96
N GLY A 42 19.85 -2.84 22.68
CA GLY A 42 20.32 -3.11 21.31
C GLY A 42 19.63 -4.32 20.69
N LYS A 43 19.50 -5.39 21.47
CA LYS A 43 18.77 -6.60 21.01
C LYS A 43 17.28 -6.33 20.85
N LEU A 44 16.68 -5.53 21.75
CA LEU A 44 15.28 -5.14 21.65
C LEU A 44 15.04 -4.30 20.40
N ALA A 45 15.86 -3.29 20.13
CA ALA A 45 15.77 -2.47 18.94
C ALA A 45 15.92 -3.31 17.64
N MET A 46 16.86 -4.24 17.63
CA MET A 46 17.05 -5.15 16.50
C MET A 46 15.84 -6.08 16.31
N PHE A 47 15.28 -6.59 17.40
CA PHE A 47 14.06 -7.42 17.36
C PHE A 47 12.88 -6.61 16.79
N CYS A 48 12.64 -5.39 17.29
CA CYS A 48 11.57 -4.53 16.78
C CYS A 48 11.76 -4.17 15.31
N ALA A 49 12.99 -3.87 14.88
CA ALA A 49 13.28 -3.57 13.49
C ALA A 49 13.00 -4.78 12.56
N VAL A 50 13.41 -5.97 12.96
CA VAL A 50 13.17 -7.20 12.19
C VAL A 50 11.67 -7.50 12.09
N TRP A 51 10.94 -7.40 13.22
CA TRP A 51 9.49 -7.65 13.24
C TRP A 51 8.70 -6.57 12.51
N GLY A 52 9.04 -5.29 12.68
CA GLY A 52 8.38 -4.17 12.00
C GLY A 52 8.56 -4.24 10.48
N MET A 53 9.78 -4.46 10.01
CA MET A 53 10.05 -4.63 8.58
C MET A 53 9.45 -5.91 8.02
N GLY A 54 9.60 -7.03 8.73
CA GLY A 54 9.05 -8.33 8.32
C GLY A 54 7.53 -8.29 8.24
N GLY A 55 6.86 -7.73 9.25
CA GLY A 55 5.42 -7.56 9.28
C GLY A 55 4.90 -6.69 8.13
N SER A 56 5.58 -5.59 7.83
CA SER A 56 5.21 -4.72 6.71
C SER A 56 5.38 -5.40 5.36
N PHE A 57 6.45 -6.19 5.19
CA PHE A 57 6.66 -6.94 3.97
C PHE A 57 5.59 -8.03 3.77
N ILE A 58 5.26 -8.76 4.84
CA ILE A 58 4.16 -9.74 4.82
C ILE A 58 2.83 -9.05 4.51
N SER A 59 2.54 -7.90 5.15
CA SER A 59 1.35 -7.11 4.88
C SER A 59 1.27 -6.65 3.42
N LEU A 60 2.38 -6.23 2.82
CA LEU A 60 2.43 -5.88 1.41
C LEU A 60 2.12 -7.08 0.51
N LEU A 61 2.74 -8.23 0.76
CA LEU A 61 2.48 -9.45 -0.02
C LEU A 61 1.02 -9.89 0.08
N MET A 62 0.41 -9.73 1.26
CA MET A 62 -0.97 -10.12 1.52
C MET A 62 -1.99 -9.02 1.19
N SER A 63 -1.57 -7.83 0.81
CA SER A 63 -2.43 -6.64 0.68
C SER A 63 -3.66 -6.87 -0.19
N ARG A 64 -3.54 -7.57 -1.31
CA ARG A 64 -4.68 -7.92 -2.19
C ARG A 64 -5.66 -8.89 -1.52
N ALA A 65 -5.15 -9.91 -0.83
CA ALA A 65 -5.98 -10.89 -0.14
C ALA A 65 -6.73 -10.23 1.03
N ILE A 66 -6.02 -9.43 1.81
CA ILE A 66 -6.59 -8.67 2.92
C ILE A 66 -7.67 -7.71 2.41
N ALA A 67 -7.41 -6.93 1.35
CA ALA A 67 -8.39 -6.02 0.78
C ALA A 67 -9.63 -6.78 0.28
N LYS A 68 -9.45 -7.90 -0.44
CA LYS A 68 -10.56 -8.73 -0.92
C LYS A 68 -11.44 -9.25 0.21
N MET A 69 -10.83 -9.69 1.31
CA MET A 69 -11.55 -10.26 2.45
C MET A 69 -12.19 -9.18 3.34
N SER A 70 -11.45 -8.13 3.69
CA SER A 70 -11.91 -7.11 4.64
C SER A 70 -12.98 -6.18 4.07
N MET A 71 -12.91 -5.87 2.79
CA MET A 71 -13.84 -4.97 2.12
C MET A 71 -14.88 -5.70 1.25
N GLY A 72 -14.87 -7.03 1.23
CA GLY A 72 -15.80 -7.81 0.42
C GLY A 72 -15.71 -7.51 -1.08
N LEU A 73 -14.49 -7.34 -1.60
CA LEU A 73 -14.28 -6.97 -2.99
C LEU A 73 -14.80 -8.05 -3.94
N LYS A 74 -15.64 -7.64 -4.89
CA LYS A 74 -16.10 -8.46 -6.01
C LYS A 74 -15.26 -8.17 -7.24
N VAL A 75 -14.33 -9.06 -7.56
CA VAL A 75 -13.47 -8.92 -8.75
C VAL A 75 -14.31 -9.10 -10.01
N ILE A 76 -14.14 -8.18 -10.96
CA ILE A 76 -14.82 -8.23 -12.26
C ILE A 76 -14.08 -9.22 -13.15
N PRO A 77 -14.72 -10.33 -13.58
CA PRO A 77 -14.06 -11.25 -14.48
C PRO A 77 -13.93 -10.61 -15.89
N PRO A 78 -12.84 -10.89 -16.62
CA PRO A 78 -12.65 -10.37 -17.98
C PRO A 78 -13.76 -10.78 -18.96
N THR A 79 -14.46 -11.87 -18.63
CA THR A 79 -15.57 -12.43 -19.44
C THR A 79 -16.94 -11.90 -19.04
N THR A 80 -17.01 -10.82 -18.25
CA THR A 80 -18.28 -10.27 -17.77
C THR A 80 -19.20 -9.89 -18.94
N THR A 81 -20.47 -10.23 -18.84
CA THR A 81 -21.52 -9.86 -19.80
C THR A 81 -22.26 -8.58 -19.43
N ASP A 82 -22.07 -8.11 -18.20
CA ASP A 82 -22.60 -6.84 -17.73
C ASP A 82 -21.90 -5.67 -18.43
N THR A 83 -22.66 -4.84 -19.12
CA THR A 83 -22.12 -3.73 -19.91
C THR A 83 -21.47 -2.66 -19.04
N GLY A 84 -22.04 -2.33 -17.89
CA GLY A 84 -21.49 -1.33 -16.98
C GLY A 84 -20.16 -1.78 -16.37
N LEU A 85 -20.07 -3.06 -15.96
CA LEU A 85 -18.84 -3.65 -15.43
C LEU A 85 -17.76 -3.77 -16.49
N ARG A 86 -18.16 -4.07 -17.73
CA ARG A 86 -17.24 -4.12 -18.87
C ARG A 86 -16.67 -2.74 -19.17
N ASP A 87 -17.52 -1.71 -19.22
CA ASP A 87 -17.09 -0.33 -19.46
C ASP A 87 -16.09 0.15 -18.39
N LEU A 88 -16.33 -0.20 -17.13
CA LEU A 88 -15.40 0.08 -16.03
C LEU A 88 -14.05 -0.64 -16.23
N LEU A 89 -14.11 -1.93 -16.56
CA LEU A 89 -12.91 -2.73 -16.80
C LEU A 89 -12.08 -2.16 -17.96
N GLU A 90 -12.73 -1.83 -19.07
CA GLU A 90 -12.08 -1.25 -20.26
C GLU A 90 -11.48 0.13 -19.92
N MET A 91 -12.18 0.98 -19.19
CA MET A 91 -11.68 2.28 -18.74
C MET A 91 -10.40 2.13 -17.92
N VAL A 92 -10.39 1.27 -16.91
CA VAL A 92 -9.21 1.03 -16.07
C VAL A 92 -8.05 0.50 -16.91
N HIS A 93 -8.30 -0.44 -17.81
CA HIS A 93 -7.27 -1.00 -18.67
C HIS A 93 -6.73 0.01 -19.70
N ASP A 94 -7.57 0.89 -20.24
CA ASP A 94 -7.13 1.98 -21.13
C ASP A 94 -6.24 2.99 -20.40
N LEU A 95 -6.66 3.42 -19.23
CA LEU A 95 -5.86 4.31 -18.39
C LEU A 95 -4.53 3.65 -18.00
N SER A 96 -4.54 2.35 -17.67
CA SER A 96 -3.34 1.59 -17.34
C SER A 96 -2.36 1.50 -18.51
N ARG A 97 -2.86 1.26 -19.74
CA ARG A 97 -2.03 1.28 -20.96
C ARG A 97 -1.41 2.66 -21.20
N ARG A 98 -2.19 3.72 -21.05
CA ARG A 98 -1.69 5.11 -21.18
C ARG A 98 -0.65 5.46 -20.11
N ALA A 99 -0.78 4.90 -18.91
CA ALA A 99 0.21 5.04 -17.83
C ALA A 99 1.46 4.16 -18.01
N GLY A 100 1.54 3.35 -19.08
CA GLY A 100 2.69 2.51 -19.40
C GLY A 100 2.77 1.21 -18.59
N LEU A 101 1.66 0.74 -18.01
CA LEU A 101 1.61 -0.56 -17.35
C LEU A 101 1.63 -1.68 -18.38
N THR A 102 2.54 -2.63 -18.21
CA THR A 102 2.66 -3.83 -19.09
C THR A 102 1.66 -4.92 -18.72
N THR A 103 1.24 -4.94 -17.46
CA THR A 103 0.25 -5.89 -16.93
C THR A 103 -0.96 -5.12 -16.46
N MET A 104 -2.14 -5.53 -16.92
CA MET A 104 -3.39 -4.88 -16.53
C MET A 104 -3.75 -5.25 -15.08
N PRO A 105 -4.13 -4.27 -14.23
CA PRO A 105 -4.56 -4.54 -12.87
C PRO A 105 -5.88 -5.32 -12.85
N GLU A 106 -6.10 -6.11 -11.81
CA GLU A 106 -7.45 -6.60 -11.50
C GLU A 106 -8.35 -5.43 -11.14
N VAL A 107 -9.61 -5.48 -11.55
CA VAL A 107 -10.62 -4.47 -11.20
C VAL A 107 -11.67 -5.13 -10.31
N ALA A 108 -12.02 -4.45 -9.23
CA ALA A 108 -13.04 -4.92 -8.30
C ALA A 108 -13.99 -3.79 -7.90
N ILE A 109 -15.19 -4.18 -7.50
CA ILE A 109 -16.16 -3.29 -6.88
C ILE A 109 -16.44 -3.74 -5.43
N TYR A 110 -16.81 -2.80 -4.59
CA TYR A 110 -17.26 -3.06 -3.24
C TYR A 110 -18.46 -2.19 -2.87
N ASP A 111 -19.27 -2.71 -1.96
CA ASP A 111 -20.48 -2.01 -1.55
C ASP A 111 -20.15 -1.00 -0.45
N SER A 112 -20.21 0.28 -0.82
CA SER A 112 -20.01 1.41 0.09
C SER A 112 -20.68 2.65 -0.51
N PRO A 113 -21.39 3.45 0.29
CA PRO A 113 -21.97 4.71 -0.16
C PRO A 113 -20.95 5.83 -0.33
N GLU A 114 -19.72 5.63 0.12
CA GLU A 114 -18.63 6.61 0.02
C GLU A 114 -18.15 6.78 -1.43
N LEU A 115 -17.70 7.99 -1.76
CA LEU A 115 -17.07 8.30 -3.05
C LEU A 115 -15.58 7.94 -2.96
N ASN A 116 -15.24 6.66 -3.15
CA ASN A 116 -13.88 6.20 -2.95
C ASN A 116 -13.44 5.18 -4.00
N ALA A 117 -12.18 5.27 -4.41
CA ALA A 117 -11.46 4.26 -5.15
C ALA A 117 -10.06 4.12 -4.54
N PHE A 118 -9.45 2.97 -4.68
CA PHE A 118 -8.06 2.78 -4.24
C PHE A 118 -7.37 1.70 -5.07
N ALA A 119 -6.05 1.78 -5.11
CA ALA A 119 -5.19 0.76 -5.68
C ALA A 119 -4.36 0.09 -4.59
N THR A 120 -4.20 -1.23 -4.67
CA THR A 120 -3.36 -2.03 -3.76
C THR A 120 -2.67 -3.15 -4.51
N GLY A 121 -1.65 -3.72 -3.90
CA GLY A 121 -0.92 -4.87 -4.45
C GLY A 121 0.57 -4.83 -4.15
N PRO A 122 1.25 -5.99 -4.17
CA PRO A 122 2.66 -6.09 -3.84
C PRO A 122 3.59 -5.53 -4.94
N SER A 123 3.08 -5.33 -6.14
CA SER A 123 3.87 -4.81 -7.27
C SER A 123 2.95 -4.24 -8.36
N ARG A 124 3.55 -3.52 -9.33
CA ARG A 124 2.85 -3.01 -10.51
C ARG A 124 2.16 -4.10 -11.32
N SER A 125 2.78 -5.29 -11.44
CA SER A 125 2.24 -6.43 -12.18
C SER A 125 1.17 -7.20 -11.40
N GLN A 126 1.03 -6.95 -10.12
CA GLN A 126 0.05 -7.59 -9.24
C GLN A 126 -0.84 -6.54 -8.56
N ALA A 127 -1.19 -5.49 -9.27
CA ALA A 127 -2.07 -4.46 -8.78
C ALA A 127 -3.55 -4.87 -8.85
N LEU A 128 -4.33 -4.32 -7.94
CA LEU A 128 -5.79 -4.40 -7.90
C LEU A 128 -6.31 -2.98 -7.72
N VAL A 129 -7.26 -2.56 -8.54
CA VAL A 129 -7.99 -1.30 -8.43
C VAL A 129 -9.39 -1.60 -7.98
N ALA A 130 -9.82 -1.01 -6.87
CA ALA A 130 -11.15 -1.21 -6.30
C ALA A 130 -11.94 0.09 -6.32
N VAL A 131 -13.24 -0.01 -6.64
CA VAL A 131 -14.15 1.12 -6.80
C VAL A 131 -15.39 0.89 -5.96
N SER A 132 -15.82 1.90 -5.20
CA SER A 132 -17.05 1.82 -4.40
C SER A 132 -18.29 1.93 -5.28
N SER A 133 -19.39 1.30 -4.84
CA SER A 133 -20.71 1.46 -5.47
C SER A 133 -21.18 2.91 -5.46
N GLY A 134 -20.88 3.67 -4.40
CA GLY A 134 -21.22 5.08 -4.28
C GLY A 134 -20.52 5.95 -5.33
N LEU A 135 -19.26 5.65 -5.65
CA LEU A 135 -18.51 6.36 -6.71
C LEU A 135 -19.15 6.11 -8.08
N LEU A 136 -19.45 4.85 -8.39
CA LEU A 136 -20.06 4.46 -9.68
C LEU A 136 -21.47 5.04 -9.90
N GLN A 137 -22.21 5.28 -8.81
CA GLN A 137 -23.58 5.83 -8.89
C GLN A 137 -23.63 7.35 -9.05
N ARG A 138 -22.61 8.07 -8.55
CA ARG A 138 -22.66 9.53 -8.41
C ARG A 138 -21.73 10.27 -9.35
N MET A 139 -20.69 9.63 -9.87
CA MET A 139 -19.75 10.26 -10.80
C MET A 139 -20.11 9.97 -12.24
N ASP A 140 -19.95 10.99 -13.07
CA ASP A 140 -19.99 10.79 -14.51
C ASP A 140 -18.71 10.08 -15.02
N ARG A 141 -18.73 9.71 -16.30
CA ARG A 141 -17.62 8.96 -16.92
C ARG A 141 -16.28 9.71 -16.87
N ASN A 142 -16.30 11.04 -17.00
CA ASN A 142 -15.08 11.84 -17.02
C ASN A 142 -14.51 12.03 -15.61
N GLU A 143 -15.37 12.26 -14.66
CA GLU A 143 -15.01 12.34 -13.23
C GLU A 143 -14.43 11.03 -12.74
N LEU A 144 -15.09 9.91 -13.07
CA LEU A 144 -14.62 8.57 -12.75
C LEU A 144 -13.25 8.29 -13.38
N ALA A 145 -13.06 8.66 -14.66
CA ALA A 145 -11.78 8.51 -15.34
C ALA A 145 -10.67 9.35 -14.68
N GLY A 146 -10.99 10.52 -14.17
CA GLY A 146 -10.06 11.37 -13.42
C GLY A 146 -9.58 10.69 -12.13
N VAL A 147 -10.52 10.18 -11.32
CA VAL A 147 -10.20 9.47 -10.07
C VAL A 147 -9.38 8.19 -10.37
N LEU A 148 -9.84 7.37 -11.31
CA LEU A 148 -9.13 6.14 -11.67
C LEU A 148 -7.75 6.42 -12.28
N GLY A 149 -7.61 7.48 -13.07
CA GLY A 149 -6.30 7.92 -13.60
C GLY A 149 -5.33 8.28 -12.49
N HIS A 150 -5.81 8.93 -11.43
CA HIS A 150 -5.01 9.23 -10.24
C HIS A 150 -4.53 7.93 -9.55
N GLU A 151 -5.43 6.98 -9.27
CA GLU A 151 -5.08 5.70 -8.63
C GLU A 151 -4.09 4.87 -9.49
N ILE A 152 -4.31 4.85 -10.80
CA ILE A 152 -3.44 4.15 -11.74
C ILE A 152 -2.05 4.80 -11.82
N SER A 153 -1.96 6.13 -11.64
CA SER A 153 -0.65 6.82 -11.58
C SER A 153 0.19 6.33 -10.38
N HIS A 154 -0.44 6.08 -9.23
CA HIS A 154 0.22 5.49 -8.06
C HIS A 154 0.70 4.06 -8.34
N VAL A 155 -0.09 3.26 -9.06
CA VAL A 155 0.34 1.94 -9.52
C VAL A 155 1.55 2.04 -10.44
N ALA A 156 1.49 2.91 -11.46
CA ALA A 156 2.56 3.11 -12.44
C ALA A 156 3.85 3.63 -11.80
N ASN A 157 3.75 4.49 -10.79
CA ASN A 157 4.88 4.97 -10.02
C ASN A 157 5.44 3.92 -9.06
N GLY A 158 4.63 2.91 -8.68
CA GLY A 158 4.98 1.92 -7.65
C GLY A 158 4.90 2.49 -6.23
N ASP A 159 4.03 3.46 -6.00
CA ASP A 159 3.89 4.15 -4.71
C ASP A 159 3.36 3.21 -3.63
N MET A 160 2.60 2.18 -3.98
CA MET A 160 2.13 1.14 -3.07
C MET A 160 3.26 0.51 -2.25
N VAL A 161 4.38 0.18 -2.91
CA VAL A 161 5.56 -0.36 -2.23
C VAL A 161 6.18 0.68 -1.30
N THR A 162 6.29 1.92 -1.76
CA THR A 162 6.87 3.03 -0.97
C THR A 162 6.03 3.31 0.28
N MET A 163 4.71 3.38 0.14
CA MET A 163 3.79 3.62 1.27
C MET A 163 3.83 2.48 2.28
N THR A 164 3.90 1.24 1.84
CA THR A 164 4.01 0.08 2.75
C THR A 164 5.36 0.06 3.49
N LEU A 165 6.45 0.41 2.80
CA LEU A 165 7.75 0.53 3.45
C LEU A 165 7.76 1.65 4.50
N LEU A 166 7.12 2.80 4.22
CA LEU A 166 6.95 3.88 5.19
C LEU A 166 6.09 3.44 6.39
N GLN A 167 5.01 2.71 6.14
CA GLN A 167 4.16 2.16 7.20
C GLN A 167 4.93 1.20 8.11
N GLY A 168 5.88 0.44 7.55
CA GLY A 168 6.77 -0.42 8.33
C GLY A 168 7.63 0.31 9.34
N ILE A 169 8.06 1.53 9.00
CA ILE A 169 8.83 2.38 9.90
C ILE A 169 7.95 2.90 11.04
N VAL A 170 6.72 3.30 10.72
CA VAL A 170 5.78 3.84 11.71
C VAL A 170 5.34 2.77 12.71
N ASN A 171 5.30 1.51 12.29
CA ASN A 171 4.86 0.38 13.11
C ASN A 171 6.01 -0.32 13.86
N ALA A 172 7.26 0.03 13.59
CA ALA A 172 8.44 -0.52 14.28
C ALA A 172 8.76 0.26 15.56
#